data_35e9305ef47297cf8c390e14162c6e9a
#
_entry.id   35e9305ef47297cf8c390e14162c6e9a
#
_cell.length_a   1.000
_cell.length_b   1.000
_cell.length_c   1.000
_cell.angle_alpha   90.00
_cell.angle_beta   90.00
_cell.angle_gamma   90.00
#
_symmetry.space_group_name_H-M   'P 1'
#
loop_
_entity.id
_entity.type
_entity.pdbx_description
1 polymer ?
#
loop_
_entity_poly.entity_id
_entity_poly.type
_entity_poly.pdbx_seq_one_letter_code
_entity_poly.pdbx_strand_id
1 'polypeptide(L)'
;MSLFDHEARQFKFDVLKEVSKRAFEGKLNEDVCDEVANLLIPGKHADFRCCIYKEKEIIRERTRMAMGKPPVPVENNNERQIVRVLEAACDGCSIHKIQVTDNCRKCMAKACLSACKFDAIKMGNDRAFIDYDKCKECGACKNACPFNAIVETQRPCMKSCPVDAISMDEHNYAVIDEEKCINCGACQAKCPFGAIEDMSWMVPVIDELNKGTKMYAIFAPAIQGQFDNATLPQIMESIRMLGFEEVYEAAIGADAVAWYEKQDAIAHKKEGKKITTSCCPAFVNMAKQHFPTVYEANVSHMVSPMVAITRYLKHNHPEAKVVFIGPCVAKKQETLDTEVDYCLTFEELGAMFVSKNISAENVTPRESDTASLYARNFSIGGGVSKAVAQAAGECGDEETLVAQYADGSLECKKALLMMKVNRFNADILEGMACTGGCICGPATIESAPKAKARMAKENVAIKDKTIASTLETFDFSDIDLHR
;
A
#
# COMPACT_ATOMS: atom_id res chain seq x y z
N MET A 1 11.19 5.22 22.33
CA MET A 1 10.13 6.01 21.71
C MET A 1 9.59 5.17 20.55
N SER A 2 8.28 5.00 20.41
CA SER A 2 7.71 4.19 19.30
C SER A 2 8.00 4.92 17.98
N LEU A 3 8.47 4.18 16.97
CA LEU A 3 8.70 4.70 15.62
C LEU A 3 7.37 5.02 14.93
N PHE A 4 6.30 4.33 15.33
CA PHE A 4 4.97 4.44 14.73
C PHE A 4 3.94 4.93 15.74
N ASP A 5 2.95 5.69 15.28
CA ASP A 5 1.81 6.15 16.08
C ASP A 5 0.87 5.01 16.54
N HIS A 6 1.16 3.76 16.15
CA HIS A 6 0.28 2.63 16.26
C HIS A 6 1.06 1.36 16.70
N GLU A 7 0.80 0.87 17.90
CA GLU A 7 1.52 -0.28 18.49
C GLU A 7 1.54 -1.53 17.61
N ALA A 8 0.45 -1.84 16.91
CA ALA A 8 0.42 -3.00 16.02
C ALA A 8 1.43 -2.89 14.86
N ARG A 9 1.70 -1.67 14.36
CA ARG A 9 2.75 -1.44 13.37
C ARG A 9 4.15 -1.52 13.97
N GLN A 10 4.31 -1.07 15.21
CA GLN A 10 5.57 -1.23 15.94
C GLN A 10 5.91 -2.72 16.11
N PHE A 11 4.94 -3.55 16.52
CA PHE A 11 5.15 -5.00 16.60
C PHE A 11 5.50 -5.64 15.24
N LYS A 12 4.84 -5.22 14.14
CA LYS A 12 5.21 -5.66 12.79
C LYS A 12 6.67 -5.33 12.50
N PHE A 13 7.08 -4.08 12.76
CA PHE A 13 8.44 -3.63 12.50
C PHE A 13 9.46 -4.37 13.36
N ASP A 14 9.18 -4.61 14.65
CA ASP A 14 10.08 -5.36 15.54
C ASP A 14 10.24 -6.81 15.10
N VAL A 15 9.18 -7.45 14.59
CA VAL A 15 9.27 -8.78 13.96
C VAL A 15 10.14 -8.74 12.71
N LEU A 16 9.89 -7.79 11.79
CA LEU A 16 10.70 -7.63 10.56
C LEU A 16 12.19 -7.44 10.89
N LYS A 17 12.50 -6.62 11.89
CA LYS A 17 13.87 -6.39 12.37
C LYS A 17 14.53 -7.68 12.86
N GLU A 18 13.85 -8.46 13.71
CA GLU A 18 14.39 -9.69 14.26
C GLU A 18 14.56 -10.78 13.19
N VAL A 19 13.62 -10.89 12.24
CA VAL A 19 13.73 -11.81 11.09
C VAL A 19 14.86 -11.37 10.17
N SER A 20 14.96 -10.09 9.83
CA SER A 20 16.03 -9.54 8.99
C SER A 20 17.41 -9.82 9.57
N LYS A 21 17.58 -9.56 10.88
CA LYS A 21 18.85 -9.83 11.56
C LYS A 21 19.28 -11.28 11.43
N ARG A 22 18.35 -12.21 11.72
CA ARG A 22 18.64 -13.65 11.61
C ARG A 22 18.90 -14.10 10.17
N ALA A 23 18.19 -13.50 9.20
CA ALA A 23 18.43 -13.76 7.78
C ALA A 23 19.84 -13.35 7.34
N PHE A 24 20.28 -12.13 7.68
CA PHE A 24 21.65 -11.68 7.38
C PHE A 24 22.73 -12.53 8.07
N GLU A 25 22.43 -13.06 9.26
CA GLU A 25 23.36 -13.94 10.00
C GLU A 25 23.29 -15.42 9.56
N GLY A 26 22.39 -15.78 8.63
CA GLY A 26 22.17 -17.17 8.21
C GLY A 26 21.61 -18.07 9.32
N LYS A 27 20.86 -17.49 10.26
CA LYS A 27 20.32 -18.17 11.47
C LYS A 27 18.80 -18.38 11.43
N LEU A 28 18.19 -18.40 10.25
CA LEU A 28 16.79 -18.79 10.14
C LEU A 28 16.67 -20.30 10.23
N ASN A 29 15.99 -20.79 11.29
CA ASN A 29 15.75 -22.19 11.58
C ASN A 29 14.24 -22.47 11.73
N GLU A 30 13.87 -23.69 12.04
CA GLU A 30 12.46 -24.09 12.24
C GLU A 30 11.84 -23.46 13.50
N ASP A 31 12.65 -23.16 14.52
CA ASP A 31 12.23 -22.63 15.82
C ASP A 31 12.12 -21.10 15.84
N VAL A 32 12.48 -20.41 14.74
CA VAL A 32 12.56 -18.93 14.67
C VAL A 32 11.25 -18.24 15.09
N CYS A 33 10.10 -18.84 14.79
CA CYS A 33 8.79 -18.28 15.18
C CYS A 33 8.63 -18.25 16.71
N ASP A 34 9.06 -19.31 17.38
CA ASP A 34 9.02 -19.41 18.86
C ASP A 34 10.07 -18.52 19.51
N GLU A 35 11.28 -18.47 18.95
CA GLU A 35 12.35 -17.61 19.42
C GLU A 35 11.94 -16.13 19.38
N VAL A 36 11.42 -15.66 18.25
CA VAL A 36 10.97 -14.26 18.06
C VAL A 36 9.78 -13.97 18.97
N ALA A 37 8.81 -14.89 19.08
CA ALA A 37 7.67 -14.72 19.98
C ALA A 37 8.09 -14.62 21.45
N ASN A 38 9.04 -15.43 21.90
CA ASN A 38 9.55 -15.39 23.26
C ASN A 38 10.43 -14.16 23.53
N LEU A 39 11.15 -13.66 22.51
CA LEU A 39 11.97 -12.46 22.61
C LEU A 39 11.09 -11.21 22.75
N LEU A 40 10.06 -11.06 21.91
CA LEU A 40 9.20 -9.88 21.88
C LEU A 40 8.14 -9.88 22.98
N ILE A 41 7.71 -11.06 23.43
CA ILE A 41 6.74 -11.26 24.52
C ILE A 41 7.37 -12.12 25.63
N PRO A 42 8.33 -11.59 26.41
CA PRO A 42 9.06 -12.35 27.41
C PRO A 42 8.27 -12.58 28.71
N GLY A 43 7.19 -11.85 28.92
CA GLY A 43 6.40 -11.85 30.15
C GLY A 43 5.61 -13.14 30.39
N LYS A 44 4.97 -13.23 31.56
CA LYS A 44 4.01 -14.29 31.93
C LYS A 44 2.57 -13.79 31.90
N HIS A 45 2.37 -12.49 31.78
CA HIS A 45 1.06 -11.83 31.74
C HIS A 45 0.84 -11.23 30.35
N ALA A 46 -0.41 -11.20 29.92
CA ALA A 46 -0.80 -10.59 28.66
C ALA A 46 -0.90 -9.07 28.85
N ASP A 47 -0.43 -8.33 27.84
CA ASP A 47 -0.43 -6.85 27.84
C ASP A 47 -1.53 -6.27 26.93
N PHE A 48 -1.80 -6.89 25.77
CA PHE A 48 -2.72 -6.34 24.75
C PHE A 48 -3.79 -7.32 24.26
N ARG A 49 -3.78 -8.60 24.71
CA ARG A 49 -4.78 -9.60 24.38
C ARG A 49 -5.28 -10.36 25.63
N CYS A 50 -6.24 -11.24 25.43
CA CYS A 50 -6.87 -12.01 26.48
C CYS A 50 -5.90 -12.92 27.26
N CYS A 51 -4.80 -13.36 26.64
CA CYS A 51 -3.79 -14.19 27.27
C CYS A 51 -2.46 -14.14 26.49
N ILE A 52 -1.38 -14.43 27.19
CA ILE A 52 -0.02 -14.45 26.65
C ILE A 52 0.17 -15.46 25.52
N TYR A 53 -0.54 -16.57 25.53
CA TYR A 53 -0.45 -17.56 24.45
C TYR A 53 -0.95 -16.99 23.13
N LYS A 54 -2.02 -16.19 23.16
CA LYS A 54 -2.57 -15.51 22.01
C LYS A 54 -1.64 -14.41 21.49
N GLU A 55 -1.05 -13.64 22.40
CA GLU A 55 -0.05 -12.62 22.02
C GLU A 55 1.16 -13.24 21.31
N LYS A 56 1.68 -14.35 21.84
CA LYS A 56 2.77 -15.10 21.22
C LYS A 56 2.36 -15.69 19.86
N GLU A 57 1.12 -16.19 19.72
CA GLU A 57 0.67 -16.73 18.42
C GLU A 57 0.56 -15.63 17.37
N ILE A 58 0.09 -14.44 17.73
CA ILE A 58 0.11 -13.27 16.83
C ILE A 58 1.53 -12.99 16.33
N ILE A 59 2.52 -13.04 17.21
CA ILE A 59 3.92 -12.83 16.81
C ILE A 59 4.43 -13.97 15.93
N ARG A 60 4.04 -15.23 16.18
CA ARG A 60 4.40 -16.36 15.30
C ARG A 60 3.84 -16.22 13.90
N GLU A 61 2.54 -15.87 13.78
CA GLU A 61 1.90 -15.61 12.48
C GLU A 61 2.61 -14.48 11.73
N ARG A 62 2.95 -13.37 12.41
CA ARG A 62 3.73 -12.27 11.83
C ARG A 62 5.13 -12.69 11.41
N THR A 63 5.79 -13.52 12.20
CA THR A 63 7.13 -14.03 11.88
C THR A 63 7.09 -14.88 10.61
N ARG A 64 6.06 -15.73 10.43
CA ARG A 64 5.85 -16.47 9.18
C ARG A 64 5.66 -15.52 7.99
N MET A 65 4.80 -14.48 8.15
CA MET A 65 4.60 -13.46 7.10
C MET A 65 5.89 -12.73 6.76
N ALA A 66 6.70 -12.37 7.74
CA ALA A 66 8.02 -11.73 7.56
C ALA A 66 9.02 -12.64 6.83
N MET A 67 8.86 -13.95 6.95
CA MET A 67 9.66 -14.95 6.21
C MET A 67 9.10 -15.28 4.81
N GLY A 68 8.03 -14.63 4.37
CA GLY A 68 7.37 -14.94 3.09
C GLY A 68 6.52 -16.22 3.12
N LYS A 69 6.06 -16.64 4.31
CA LYS A 69 5.21 -17.82 4.51
C LYS A 69 3.80 -17.40 4.91
N PRO A 70 2.77 -18.21 4.64
CA PRO A 70 1.41 -17.93 5.11
C PRO A 70 1.38 -17.88 6.65
N PRO A 71 0.48 -17.06 7.26
CA PRO A 71 0.41 -16.88 8.71
C PRO A 71 0.08 -18.19 9.43
N VAL A 72 -0.79 -19.00 8.83
CA VAL A 72 -1.12 -20.37 9.29
C VAL A 72 -0.63 -21.34 8.22
N PRO A 73 -0.02 -22.48 8.60
CA PRO A 73 0.37 -23.50 7.64
C PRO A 73 -0.85 -24.01 6.86
N VAL A 74 -0.77 -23.97 5.54
CA VAL A 74 -1.82 -24.44 4.63
C VAL A 74 -1.23 -25.42 3.62
N GLU A 75 -1.99 -26.47 3.26
CA GLU A 75 -1.53 -27.48 2.30
C GLU A 75 -1.36 -26.90 0.90
N ASN A 76 -2.26 -26.00 0.48
CA ASN A 76 -2.23 -25.34 -0.82
C ASN A 76 -2.05 -23.82 -0.60
N ASN A 77 -0.79 -23.37 -0.55
CA ASN A 77 -0.50 -21.96 -0.44
C ASN A 77 -0.69 -21.27 -1.79
N ASN A 78 -1.60 -20.30 -1.88
CA ASN A 78 -1.65 -19.40 -3.01
C ASN A 78 -0.57 -18.33 -2.87
N GLU A 79 0.56 -18.50 -3.55
CA GLU A 79 1.69 -17.55 -3.52
C GLU A 79 1.34 -16.19 -4.13
N ARG A 80 0.27 -16.10 -4.91
CA ARG A 80 -0.21 -14.84 -5.48
C ARG A 80 -1.03 -14.00 -4.50
N GLN A 81 -1.46 -14.59 -3.38
CA GLN A 81 -2.18 -13.85 -2.34
C GLN A 81 -1.22 -13.00 -1.52
N ILE A 82 -1.14 -11.72 -1.85
CA ILE A 82 -0.22 -10.78 -1.19
C ILE A 82 -0.75 -10.35 0.18
N VAL A 83 -2.04 -9.99 0.30
CA VAL A 83 -2.64 -9.51 1.54
C VAL A 83 -3.32 -10.66 2.27
N ARG A 84 -2.92 -10.91 3.51
CA ARG A 84 -3.41 -12.03 4.32
C ARG A 84 -3.93 -11.57 5.67
N VAL A 85 -4.76 -12.42 6.27
CA VAL A 85 -5.35 -12.20 7.59
C VAL A 85 -4.62 -13.07 8.61
N LEU A 86 -4.20 -12.45 9.70
CA LEU A 86 -3.69 -13.11 10.91
C LEU A 86 -4.89 -13.49 11.76
N GLU A 87 -5.24 -14.77 11.80
CA GLU A 87 -6.44 -15.26 12.51
C GLU A 87 -6.34 -15.00 14.01
N ALA A 88 -5.16 -15.23 14.60
CA ALA A 88 -4.93 -14.95 16.01
C ALA A 88 -5.16 -13.49 16.40
N ALA A 89 -5.00 -12.55 15.45
CA ALA A 89 -5.22 -11.13 15.69
C ALA A 89 -6.64 -10.66 15.32
N CYS A 90 -7.40 -11.42 14.53
CA CYS A 90 -8.67 -11.00 13.90
C CYS A 90 -9.91 -11.29 14.77
N ASP A 91 -9.86 -11.13 16.06
CA ASP A 91 -10.96 -11.49 16.97
C ASP A 91 -11.52 -10.33 17.82
N GLY A 92 -10.89 -9.16 17.76
CA GLY A 92 -11.24 -8.03 18.63
C GLY A 92 -12.40 -7.16 18.13
N CYS A 93 -12.88 -7.37 16.91
CA CYS A 93 -13.96 -6.58 16.35
C CYS A 93 -15.34 -7.11 16.76
N SER A 94 -16.31 -6.19 16.82
CA SER A 94 -17.72 -6.56 17.03
C SER A 94 -18.23 -7.49 15.94
N ILE A 95 -18.94 -8.55 16.36
CA ILE A 95 -19.59 -9.50 15.45
C ILE A 95 -20.82 -8.84 14.81
N HIS A 96 -21.61 -8.14 15.62
CA HIS A 96 -22.87 -7.55 15.18
C HIS A 96 -22.73 -6.07 14.82
N LYS A 97 -23.38 -5.68 13.73
CA LYS A 97 -23.37 -4.31 13.21
C LYS A 97 -24.14 -3.33 14.11
N ILE A 98 -25.24 -3.75 14.70
CA ILE A 98 -26.08 -2.90 15.56
C ILE A 98 -25.91 -3.33 17.02
N GLN A 99 -25.56 -2.38 17.88
CA GLN A 99 -25.27 -2.65 19.29
C GLN A 99 -25.90 -1.61 20.20
N VAL A 100 -26.28 -2.02 21.42
CA VAL A 100 -26.75 -1.12 22.49
C VAL A 100 -25.57 -0.81 23.41
N THR A 101 -25.27 0.48 23.58
CA THR A 101 -24.21 0.98 24.44
C THR A 101 -24.72 1.32 25.84
N ASP A 102 -23.79 1.63 26.75
CA ASP A 102 -24.08 2.05 28.14
C ASP A 102 -24.78 3.45 28.21
N ASN A 103 -24.92 4.16 27.09
CA ASN A 103 -25.71 5.38 26.98
C ASN A 103 -27.22 5.11 27.07
N CYS A 104 -27.67 3.84 27.06
CA CYS A 104 -29.09 3.50 27.17
C CYS A 104 -29.64 3.90 28.53
N ARG A 105 -30.65 4.79 28.52
CA ARG A 105 -31.28 5.33 29.73
C ARG A 105 -32.55 4.56 30.13
N LYS A 106 -32.82 3.42 29.51
CA LYS A 106 -34.05 2.64 29.79
C LYS A 106 -35.30 3.55 29.80
N CYS A 107 -35.42 4.43 28.80
CA CYS A 107 -36.43 5.48 28.75
C CYS A 107 -37.85 4.91 28.69
N MET A 108 -38.84 5.66 29.22
CA MET A 108 -40.24 5.23 29.20
C MET A 108 -40.83 5.15 27.79
N ALA A 109 -40.32 5.96 26.85
CA ALA A 109 -40.81 5.99 25.47
C ALA A 109 -40.58 4.69 24.71
N LYS A 110 -39.46 3.96 25.07
CA LYS A 110 -39.09 2.68 24.45
C LYS A 110 -39.17 2.68 22.92
N ALA A 111 -38.89 3.84 22.28
CA ALA A 111 -39.01 4.02 20.84
C ALA A 111 -38.24 2.99 20.00
N CYS A 112 -37.10 2.48 20.49
CA CYS A 112 -36.34 1.44 19.84
C CYS A 112 -37.11 0.09 19.76
N LEU A 113 -37.91 -0.26 20.77
CA LEU A 113 -38.76 -1.45 20.75
C LEU A 113 -39.87 -1.30 19.70
N SER A 114 -40.56 -0.15 19.74
CA SER A 114 -41.65 0.14 18.79
C SER A 114 -41.16 0.22 17.34
N ALA A 115 -39.92 0.65 17.11
CA ALA A 115 -39.33 0.72 15.78
C ALA A 115 -38.88 -0.64 15.23
N CYS A 116 -38.75 -1.67 16.09
CA CYS A 116 -38.25 -2.97 15.68
C CYS A 116 -39.35 -3.86 15.13
N LYS A 117 -39.43 -4.01 13.81
CA LYS A 117 -40.42 -4.87 13.15
C LYS A 117 -40.21 -6.37 13.36
N PHE A 118 -39.06 -6.75 13.89
CA PHE A 118 -38.65 -8.17 14.07
C PHE A 118 -38.75 -8.63 15.53
N ASP A 119 -39.25 -7.79 16.43
CA ASP A 119 -39.32 -8.05 17.88
C ASP A 119 -37.97 -8.53 18.46
N ALA A 120 -36.87 -7.97 17.91
CA ALA A 120 -35.53 -8.33 18.29
C ALA A 120 -34.97 -7.52 19.47
N ILE A 121 -35.72 -6.50 19.96
CA ILE A 121 -35.26 -5.65 21.07
C ILE A 121 -36.11 -5.90 22.31
N LYS A 122 -35.43 -6.17 23.40
CA LYS A 122 -36.05 -6.36 24.71
C LYS A 122 -35.46 -5.43 25.73
N MET A 123 -36.21 -5.09 26.76
CA MET A 123 -35.73 -4.30 27.89
C MET A 123 -35.21 -5.21 28.97
N GLY A 124 -33.94 -5.08 29.30
CA GLY A 124 -33.30 -5.76 30.42
C GLY A 124 -33.44 -4.95 31.74
N ASN A 125 -32.68 -5.35 32.75
CA ASN A 125 -32.67 -4.69 34.06
C ASN A 125 -32.11 -3.28 34.00
N ASP A 126 -31.01 -3.07 33.26
CA ASP A 126 -30.29 -1.79 33.19
C ASP A 126 -30.47 -1.07 31.86
N ARG A 127 -30.52 -1.80 30.74
CA ARG A 127 -30.59 -1.29 29.38
C ARG A 127 -31.39 -2.21 28.45
N ALA A 128 -31.69 -1.73 27.25
CA ALA A 128 -32.18 -2.57 26.17
C ALA A 128 -31.09 -3.55 25.73
N PHE A 129 -31.49 -4.70 25.23
CA PHE A 129 -30.61 -5.65 24.57
C PHE A 129 -31.24 -6.12 23.26
N ILE A 130 -30.39 -6.60 22.35
CA ILE A 130 -30.77 -7.08 21.04
C ILE A 130 -30.66 -8.61 21.02
N ASP A 131 -31.73 -9.27 20.64
CA ASP A 131 -31.76 -10.69 20.31
C ASP A 131 -31.24 -10.83 18.87
N TYR A 132 -30.00 -11.25 18.74
CA TYR A 132 -29.33 -11.29 17.44
C TYR A 132 -29.84 -12.41 16.53
N ASP A 133 -30.50 -13.43 17.04
CA ASP A 133 -31.14 -14.47 16.24
C ASP A 133 -32.31 -13.90 15.43
N LYS A 134 -32.97 -12.87 15.97
CA LYS A 134 -34.07 -12.19 15.34
C LYS A 134 -33.67 -10.91 14.59
N CYS A 135 -32.55 -10.31 14.95
CA CYS A 135 -32.10 -9.03 14.43
C CYS A 135 -31.71 -9.13 12.95
N LYS A 136 -32.26 -8.26 12.13
CA LYS A 136 -31.91 -8.11 10.70
C LYS A 136 -30.98 -6.92 10.43
N GLU A 137 -30.40 -6.35 11.49
CA GLU A 137 -29.43 -5.24 11.43
C GLU A 137 -29.86 -4.04 10.56
N CYS A 138 -31.17 -3.80 10.46
CA CYS A 138 -31.78 -2.79 9.59
C CYS A 138 -31.57 -1.33 10.07
N GLY A 139 -31.11 -1.11 11.31
CA GLY A 139 -30.82 0.22 11.86
C GLY A 139 -32.05 1.04 12.30
N ALA A 140 -33.28 0.56 12.17
CA ALA A 140 -34.46 1.31 12.56
C ALA A 140 -34.47 1.74 14.04
N CYS A 141 -34.00 0.87 14.93
CA CYS A 141 -33.86 1.14 16.35
C CYS A 141 -32.80 2.21 16.67
N LYS A 142 -31.72 2.27 15.90
CA LYS A 142 -30.68 3.30 15.99
C LYS A 142 -31.29 4.68 15.70
N ASN A 143 -32.03 4.79 14.61
CA ASN A 143 -32.64 6.06 14.19
C ASN A 143 -33.76 6.53 15.15
N ALA A 144 -34.41 5.57 15.84
CA ALA A 144 -35.48 5.88 16.80
C ALA A 144 -34.95 6.24 18.20
N CYS A 145 -33.69 6.01 18.52
CA CYS A 145 -33.14 6.24 19.86
C CYS A 145 -32.79 7.71 20.07
N PRO A 146 -33.47 8.46 20.97
CA PRO A 146 -33.17 9.87 21.20
C PRO A 146 -31.85 10.10 21.96
N PHE A 147 -31.29 9.06 22.57
CA PHE A 147 -30.03 9.13 23.33
C PHE A 147 -28.82 8.66 22.53
N ASN A 148 -28.98 8.31 21.25
CA ASN A 148 -27.92 7.69 20.43
C ASN A 148 -27.25 6.49 21.12
N ALA A 149 -28.01 5.78 21.94
CA ALA A 149 -27.52 4.63 22.70
C ALA A 149 -27.43 3.34 21.87
N ILE A 150 -27.98 3.35 20.66
CA ILE A 150 -27.85 2.25 19.71
C ILE A 150 -26.95 2.72 18.58
N VAL A 151 -25.84 2.03 18.43
CA VAL A 151 -24.80 2.39 17.46
C VAL A 151 -24.71 1.36 16.34
N GLU A 152 -24.31 1.83 15.19
CA GLU A 152 -23.95 0.99 14.07
C GLU A 152 -22.41 0.94 13.97
N THR A 153 -21.87 -0.26 14.11
CA THR A 153 -20.45 -0.52 14.03
C THR A 153 -20.17 -1.37 12.80
N GLN A 154 -19.19 -0.96 12.03
CA GLN A 154 -18.69 -1.75 10.91
C GLN A 154 -17.21 -2.01 11.15
N ARG A 155 -16.77 -3.23 10.85
CA ARG A 155 -15.34 -3.57 10.97
C ARG A 155 -14.50 -2.61 10.11
N PRO A 156 -13.43 -2.04 10.66
CA PRO A 156 -12.63 -1.04 9.93
C PRO A 156 -12.11 -1.53 8.58
N CYS A 157 -11.70 -2.80 8.49
CA CYS A 157 -11.25 -3.42 7.25
C CYS A 157 -12.34 -3.46 6.16
N MET A 158 -13.56 -3.87 6.51
CA MET A 158 -14.71 -3.89 5.59
C MET A 158 -15.08 -2.47 5.14
N LYS A 159 -15.14 -1.53 6.11
CA LYS A 159 -15.47 -0.13 5.84
C LYS A 159 -14.46 0.55 4.91
N SER A 160 -13.18 0.17 4.99
CA SER A 160 -12.12 0.75 4.19
C SER A 160 -11.96 0.12 2.81
N CYS A 161 -12.60 -1.03 2.56
CA CYS A 161 -12.47 -1.73 1.29
C CYS A 161 -13.32 -1.05 0.20
N PRO A 162 -12.71 -0.47 -0.85
CA PRO A 162 -13.45 0.27 -1.88
C PRO A 162 -14.23 -0.65 -2.83
N VAL A 163 -13.90 -1.93 -2.83
CA VAL A 163 -14.43 -2.94 -3.77
C VAL A 163 -15.19 -4.05 -3.06
N ASP A 164 -15.46 -3.91 -1.76
CA ASP A 164 -16.21 -4.86 -0.94
C ASP A 164 -15.65 -6.30 -1.01
N ALA A 165 -14.32 -6.44 -1.07
CA ALA A 165 -13.61 -7.72 -1.16
C ALA A 165 -13.47 -8.45 0.19
N ILE A 166 -14.00 -7.91 1.30
CA ILE A 166 -13.83 -8.49 2.64
C ILE A 166 -15.16 -8.97 3.19
N SER A 167 -15.22 -10.23 3.52
CA SER A 167 -16.33 -10.89 4.22
C SER A 167 -15.87 -11.52 5.54
N MET A 168 -16.76 -12.20 6.23
CA MET A 168 -16.46 -12.96 7.44
C MET A 168 -16.77 -14.44 7.19
N ASP A 169 -15.93 -15.32 7.71
CA ASP A 169 -16.17 -16.75 7.76
C ASP A 169 -17.13 -17.15 8.90
N GLU A 170 -17.33 -18.45 9.07
CA GLU A 170 -18.16 -19.04 10.14
C GLU A 170 -17.60 -18.80 11.56
N HIS A 171 -16.30 -18.55 11.68
CA HIS A 171 -15.61 -18.22 12.92
C HIS A 171 -15.49 -16.72 13.19
N ASN A 172 -16.07 -15.89 12.31
CA ASN A 172 -15.99 -14.43 12.33
C ASN A 172 -14.58 -13.87 12.11
N TYR A 173 -13.69 -14.59 11.44
CA TYR A 173 -12.46 -14.04 10.90
C TYR A 173 -12.72 -13.37 9.55
N ALA A 174 -11.92 -12.35 9.26
CA ALA A 174 -12.00 -11.68 7.96
C ALA A 174 -11.45 -12.59 6.86
N VAL A 175 -12.18 -12.68 5.76
CA VAL A 175 -11.75 -13.40 4.54
C VAL A 175 -11.67 -12.38 3.40
N ILE A 176 -10.57 -12.42 2.67
CA ILE A 176 -10.34 -11.55 1.52
C ILE A 176 -10.62 -12.34 0.24
N ASP A 177 -11.57 -11.86 -0.54
CA ASP A 177 -11.89 -12.37 -1.87
C ASP A 177 -10.82 -11.87 -2.86
N GLU A 178 -9.95 -12.76 -3.30
CA GLU A 178 -8.80 -12.44 -4.16
C GLU A 178 -9.22 -11.96 -5.55
N GLU A 179 -10.36 -12.44 -6.07
CA GLU A 179 -10.86 -12.04 -7.39
C GLU A 179 -11.36 -10.59 -7.38
N LYS A 180 -11.79 -10.10 -6.22
CA LYS A 180 -12.22 -8.70 -6.03
C LYS A 180 -11.13 -7.80 -5.48
N CYS A 181 -10.14 -8.38 -4.79
CA CYS A 181 -9.11 -7.60 -4.09
C CYS A 181 -8.16 -6.91 -5.06
N ILE A 182 -8.03 -5.59 -4.94
CA ILE A 182 -7.11 -4.77 -5.73
C ILE A 182 -5.74 -4.55 -5.06
N ASN A 183 -5.47 -5.25 -3.97
CA ASN A 183 -4.23 -5.17 -3.18
C ASN A 183 -3.82 -3.76 -2.72
N CYS A 184 -4.78 -2.83 -2.56
CA CYS A 184 -4.49 -1.43 -2.20
C CYS A 184 -3.95 -1.22 -0.78
N GLY A 185 -4.04 -2.21 0.12
CA GLY A 185 -3.56 -2.14 1.50
C GLY A 185 -4.41 -1.26 2.45
N ALA A 186 -5.55 -0.72 2.02
CA ALA A 186 -6.40 0.12 2.87
C ALA A 186 -6.90 -0.61 4.13
N CYS A 187 -7.22 -1.89 4.01
CA CYS A 187 -7.65 -2.73 5.14
C CYS A 187 -6.52 -2.95 6.16
N GLN A 188 -5.28 -3.12 5.70
CA GLN A 188 -4.09 -3.22 6.54
C GLN A 188 -3.87 -1.93 7.33
N ALA A 189 -3.88 -0.78 6.66
CA ALA A 189 -3.68 0.53 7.28
C ALA A 189 -4.78 0.91 8.28
N LYS A 190 -5.99 0.35 8.15
CA LYS A 190 -7.14 0.67 9.01
C LYS A 190 -7.47 -0.36 10.08
N CYS A 191 -6.79 -1.50 10.09
CA CYS A 191 -7.00 -2.52 11.11
C CYS A 191 -6.37 -2.12 12.45
N PRO A 192 -7.14 -1.83 13.51
CA PRO A 192 -6.58 -1.40 14.78
C PRO A 192 -5.86 -2.53 15.53
N PHE A 193 -6.08 -3.77 15.11
CA PHE A 193 -5.45 -4.95 15.69
C PHE A 193 -4.23 -5.43 14.91
N GLY A 194 -3.95 -4.80 13.75
CA GLY A 194 -2.91 -5.26 12.86
C GLY A 194 -3.11 -6.69 12.37
N ALA A 195 -4.38 -7.11 12.20
CA ALA A 195 -4.73 -8.46 11.79
C ALA A 195 -4.64 -8.68 10.27
N ILE A 196 -4.27 -7.68 9.50
CA ILE A 196 -4.13 -7.78 8.05
C ILE A 196 -2.75 -7.28 7.68
N GLU A 197 -1.99 -8.10 7.00
CA GLU A 197 -0.60 -7.81 6.60
C GLU A 197 -0.32 -8.26 5.17
N ASP A 198 0.73 -7.70 4.60
CA ASP A 198 1.27 -8.09 3.31
C ASP A 198 2.41 -9.12 3.47
N MET A 199 2.48 -10.07 2.54
CA MET A 199 3.57 -11.04 2.47
C MET A 199 4.91 -10.33 2.24
N SER A 200 5.93 -10.69 3.02
CA SER A 200 7.26 -10.13 2.89
C SER A 200 8.12 -10.92 1.89
N TRP A 201 8.92 -10.20 1.12
CA TRP A 201 9.99 -10.81 0.31
C TRP A 201 11.38 -10.43 0.81
N MET A 202 11.46 -9.93 2.03
CA MET A 202 12.70 -9.49 2.65
C MET A 202 13.71 -10.63 2.80
N VAL A 203 13.27 -11.81 3.24
CA VAL A 203 14.17 -12.97 3.40
C VAL A 203 14.74 -13.46 2.08
N PRO A 204 13.94 -13.71 1.02
CA PRO A 204 14.48 -14.03 -0.30
C PRO A 204 15.50 -13.01 -0.82
N VAL A 205 15.25 -11.71 -0.63
CA VAL A 205 16.19 -10.65 -1.04
C VAL A 205 17.50 -10.75 -0.24
N ILE A 206 17.42 -10.91 1.08
CA ILE A 206 18.60 -11.05 1.93
C ILE A 206 19.40 -12.30 1.56
N ASP A 207 18.74 -13.41 1.25
CA ASP A 207 19.40 -14.65 0.81
C ASP A 207 20.18 -14.45 -0.49
N GLU A 208 19.62 -13.72 -1.44
CA GLU A 208 20.32 -13.39 -2.69
C GLU A 208 21.50 -12.44 -2.43
N LEU A 209 21.35 -11.43 -1.57
CA LEU A 209 22.46 -10.54 -1.18
C LEU A 209 23.57 -11.31 -0.48
N ASN A 210 23.25 -12.24 0.42
CA ASN A 210 24.22 -13.07 1.12
C ASN A 210 24.99 -14.03 0.17
N LYS A 211 24.35 -14.46 -0.94
CA LYS A 211 25.02 -15.25 -2.00
C LYS A 211 25.92 -14.41 -2.91
N GLY A 212 25.88 -13.09 -2.80
CA GLY A 212 26.59 -12.18 -3.70
C GLY A 212 25.97 -12.10 -5.09
N THR A 213 24.66 -12.37 -5.22
CA THR A 213 23.94 -12.18 -6.47
C THR A 213 23.96 -10.71 -6.87
N LYS A 214 24.22 -10.42 -8.14
CA LYS A 214 24.18 -9.05 -8.66
C LYS A 214 22.75 -8.52 -8.63
N MET A 215 22.48 -7.59 -7.73
CA MET A 215 21.16 -7.02 -7.49
C MET A 215 21.17 -5.50 -7.63
N TYR A 216 20.20 -4.97 -8.35
CA TYR A 216 19.94 -3.54 -8.47
C TYR A 216 18.69 -3.16 -7.69
N ALA A 217 18.78 -2.11 -6.88
CA ALA A 217 17.63 -1.56 -6.20
C ALA A 217 17.04 -0.38 -7.00
N ILE A 218 15.73 -0.37 -7.15
CA ILE A 218 14.99 0.79 -7.64
C ILE A 218 14.00 1.23 -6.55
N PHE A 219 13.88 2.52 -6.31
CA PHE A 219 13.01 2.99 -5.22
C PHE A 219 11.99 4.03 -5.68
N ALA A 220 10.82 4.00 -5.05
CA ALA A 220 9.76 4.97 -5.29
C ALA A 220 10.16 6.36 -4.77
N PRO A 221 9.80 7.46 -5.48
CA PRO A 221 10.10 8.83 -5.02
C PRO A 221 9.56 9.16 -3.63
N ALA A 222 8.50 8.46 -3.19
CA ALA A 222 7.93 8.58 -1.85
C ALA A 222 8.90 8.22 -0.71
N ILE A 223 10.09 7.69 -1.00
CA ILE A 223 11.13 7.39 0.01
C ILE A 223 11.70 8.66 0.64
N GLN A 224 11.64 9.78 -0.08
CA GLN A 224 12.11 11.07 0.44
C GLN A 224 11.37 11.44 1.74
N GLY A 225 12.15 11.74 2.78
CA GLY A 225 11.62 12.09 4.08
C GLY A 225 11.05 10.94 4.92
N GLN A 226 11.25 9.68 4.51
CA GLN A 226 10.82 8.50 5.28
C GLN A 226 11.81 8.10 6.39
N PHE A 227 13.08 8.41 6.22
CA PHE A 227 14.16 7.99 7.12
C PHE A 227 14.77 9.20 7.83
N ASP A 228 14.15 9.63 8.92
CA ASP A 228 14.57 10.75 9.75
C ASP A 228 15.01 12.00 8.95
N ASN A 229 16.26 12.47 9.16
CA ASN A 229 16.81 13.62 8.45
C ASN A 229 17.73 13.21 7.27
N ALA A 230 17.76 11.93 6.89
CA ALA A 230 18.59 11.47 5.79
C ALA A 230 18.13 12.08 4.46
N THR A 231 19.09 12.56 3.69
CA THR A 231 18.88 13.04 2.31
C THR A 231 18.76 11.86 1.35
N LEU A 232 18.18 12.09 0.18
CA LEU A 232 18.03 11.02 -0.82
C LEU A 232 19.36 10.35 -1.21
N PRO A 233 20.45 11.08 -1.47
CA PRO A 233 21.76 10.45 -1.73
C PRO A 233 22.29 9.61 -0.56
N GLN A 234 22.01 10.00 0.70
CA GLN A 234 22.35 9.21 1.87
C GLN A 234 21.55 7.91 1.96
N ILE A 235 20.23 7.97 1.65
CA ILE A 235 19.39 6.78 1.58
C ILE A 235 19.87 5.84 0.48
N MET A 236 20.22 6.34 -0.70
CA MET A 236 20.77 5.55 -1.80
C MET A 236 22.04 4.82 -1.39
N GLU A 237 22.96 5.52 -0.75
CA GLU A 237 24.19 4.90 -0.28
C GLU A 237 23.93 3.88 0.84
N SER A 238 22.98 4.15 1.73
CA SER A 238 22.55 3.18 2.77
C SER A 238 22.01 1.89 2.16
N ILE A 239 21.31 1.98 1.04
CA ILE A 239 20.80 0.80 0.31
C ILE A 239 21.98 0.03 -0.30
N ARG A 240 23.00 0.71 -0.87
CA ARG A 240 24.22 0.04 -1.36
C ARG A 240 24.97 -0.68 -0.25
N MET A 241 25.02 -0.11 0.95
CA MET A 241 25.65 -0.74 2.12
C MET A 241 24.97 -2.05 2.55
N LEU A 242 23.72 -2.31 2.13
CA LEU A 242 23.07 -3.61 2.32
C LEU A 242 23.63 -4.70 1.39
N GLY A 243 24.37 -4.32 0.33
CA GLY A 243 24.96 -5.23 -0.64
C GLY A 243 24.39 -5.13 -2.06
N PHE A 244 23.52 -4.15 -2.32
CA PHE A 244 23.08 -3.87 -3.70
C PHE A 244 24.22 -3.27 -4.52
N GLU A 245 24.40 -3.75 -5.75
CA GLU A 245 25.43 -3.29 -6.69
C GLU A 245 25.23 -1.82 -7.05
N GLU A 246 24.01 -1.48 -7.48
CA GLU A 246 23.60 -0.11 -7.80
C GLU A 246 22.16 0.19 -7.36
N VAL A 247 21.88 1.49 -7.24
CA VAL A 247 20.59 2.01 -6.74
C VAL A 247 20.11 3.13 -7.64
N TYR A 248 18.87 3.01 -8.16
CA TYR A 248 18.26 3.96 -9.09
C TYR A 248 16.93 4.49 -8.56
N GLU A 249 16.59 5.70 -8.99
CA GLU A 249 15.26 6.25 -8.77
C GLU A 249 14.25 5.62 -9.76
N ALA A 250 13.13 5.08 -9.27
CA ALA A 250 12.02 4.73 -10.18
C ALA A 250 11.44 5.95 -10.89
N ALA A 251 11.73 7.14 -10.41
CA ALA A 251 11.41 8.41 -11.05
C ALA A 251 12.07 8.56 -12.45
N ILE A 252 13.22 7.92 -12.71
CA ILE A 252 13.85 7.89 -14.06
C ILE A 252 12.88 7.21 -15.05
N GLY A 253 12.30 6.08 -14.65
CA GLY A 253 11.25 5.41 -15.42
C GLY A 253 9.97 6.24 -15.52
N ALA A 254 9.68 7.11 -14.51
CA ALA A 254 8.53 8.01 -14.58
C ALA A 254 8.72 9.15 -15.60
N ASP A 255 9.95 9.67 -15.79
CA ASP A 255 10.27 10.60 -16.88
C ASP A 255 10.01 9.93 -18.23
N ALA A 256 10.44 8.69 -18.42
CA ALA A 256 10.18 7.94 -19.66
C ALA A 256 8.68 7.73 -19.88
N VAL A 257 7.97 7.24 -18.86
CA VAL A 257 6.52 7.03 -18.96
C VAL A 257 5.80 8.33 -19.28
N ALA A 258 6.09 9.45 -18.62
CA ALA A 258 5.46 10.75 -18.92
C ALA A 258 5.72 11.21 -20.36
N TRP A 259 6.95 10.97 -20.86
CA TRP A 259 7.35 11.35 -22.21
C TRP A 259 6.60 10.59 -23.30
N TYR A 260 6.36 9.31 -23.11
CA TYR A 260 5.64 8.50 -24.11
C TYR A 260 4.12 8.55 -23.89
N GLU A 261 3.63 8.57 -22.64
CA GLU A 261 2.19 8.64 -22.32
C GLU A 261 1.52 9.92 -22.86
N LYS A 262 2.27 11.04 -22.97
CA LYS A 262 1.74 12.26 -23.59
C LYS A 262 1.30 12.04 -25.04
N GLN A 263 2.02 11.20 -25.80
CA GLN A 263 1.69 10.91 -27.20
C GLN A 263 0.34 10.21 -27.30
N ASP A 264 0.12 9.22 -26.45
CA ASP A 264 -1.15 8.50 -26.35
C ASP A 264 -2.28 9.43 -25.92
N ALA A 265 -2.02 10.31 -24.94
CA ALA A 265 -3.00 11.26 -24.44
C ALA A 265 -3.44 12.26 -25.51
N ILE A 266 -2.49 12.80 -26.30
CA ILE A 266 -2.76 13.72 -27.41
C ILE A 266 -3.53 13.00 -28.53
N ALA A 267 -3.14 11.76 -28.87
CA ALA A 267 -3.83 10.95 -29.87
C ALA A 267 -5.28 10.68 -29.48
N HIS A 268 -5.53 10.24 -28.24
CA HIS A 268 -6.87 10.02 -27.72
C HIS A 268 -7.72 11.28 -27.72
N LYS A 269 -7.15 12.43 -27.32
CA LYS A 269 -7.84 13.71 -27.36
C LYS A 269 -8.29 14.08 -28.78
N LYS A 270 -7.43 13.92 -29.77
CA LYS A 270 -7.76 14.18 -31.18
C LYS A 270 -8.91 13.31 -31.70
N GLU A 271 -9.03 12.09 -31.15
CA GLU A 271 -10.13 11.17 -31.44
C GLU A 271 -11.39 11.42 -30.59
N GLY A 272 -11.35 12.42 -29.70
CA GLY A 272 -12.44 12.69 -28.76
C GLY A 272 -12.59 11.65 -27.65
N LYS A 273 -11.60 10.77 -27.47
CA LYS A 273 -11.53 9.75 -26.43
C LYS A 273 -10.88 10.30 -25.17
N LYS A 274 -11.08 9.62 -24.05
CA LYS A 274 -10.47 9.90 -22.76
C LYS A 274 -9.48 8.80 -22.40
N ILE A 275 -8.40 9.16 -21.70
CA ILE A 275 -7.40 8.21 -21.26
C ILE A 275 -7.20 8.30 -19.74
N THR A 276 -6.81 7.20 -19.08
CA THR A 276 -6.36 7.24 -17.68
C THR A 276 -4.88 6.96 -17.61
N THR A 277 -4.22 7.46 -16.57
CA THR A 277 -2.86 7.00 -16.24
C THR A 277 -2.85 5.55 -15.76
N SER A 278 -1.70 4.90 -15.82
CA SER A 278 -1.52 3.48 -15.47
C SER A 278 -0.45 3.21 -14.40
N CYS A 279 0.12 4.25 -13.80
CA CYS A 279 1.21 4.12 -12.85
C CYS A 279 0.83 3.51 -11.49
N CYS A 280 -0.46 3.61 -11.07
CA CYS A 280 -0.97 3.04 -9.82
C CYS A 280 -1.58 1.65 -10.04
N PRO A 281 -0.92 0.53 -9.63
CA PRO A 281 -1.44 -0.80 -9.89
C PRO A 281 -2.78 -1.09 -9.21
N ALA A 282 -3.04 -0.52 -8.02
CA ALA A 282 -4.34 -0.67 -7.38
C ALA A 282 -5.48 -0.01 -8.15
N PHE A 283 -5.22 1.15 -8.79
CA PHE A 283 -6.19 1.79 -9.68
C PHE A 283 -6.41 0.97 -10.96
N VAL A 284 -5.34 0.47 -11.56
CA VAL A 284 -5.41 -0.38 -12.75
C VAL A 284 -6.17 -1.69 -12.46
N ASN A 285 -5.90 -2.34 -11.31
CA ASN A 285 -6.62 -3.53 -10.89
C ASN A 285 -8.11 -3.23 -10.65
N MET A 286 -8.43 -2.07 -10.06
CA MET A 286 -9.84 -1.63 -9.92
C MET A 286 -10.51 -1.48 -11.29
N ALA A 287 -9.84 -0.84 -12.25
CA ALA A 287 -10.38 -0.71 -13.61
C ALA A 287 -10.56 -2.08 -14.28
N LYS A 288 -9.55 -2.93 -14.23
CA LYS A 288 -9.54 -4.26 -14.85
C LYS A 288 -10.62 -5.19 -14.30
N GLN A 289 -10.73 -5.28 -12.96
CA GLN A 289 -11.64 -6.23 -12.30
C GLN A 289 -13.09 -5.72 -12.21
N HIS A 290 -13.29 -4.42 -11.99
CA HIS A 290 -14.61 -3.88 -11.69
C HIS A 290 -15.19 -2.99 -12.81
N PHE A 291 -14.37 -2.55 -13.76
CA PHE A 291 -14.77 -1.70 -14.89
C PHE A 291 -14.12 -2.15 -16.20
N PRO A 292 -14.28 -3.43 -16.64
CA PRO A 292 -13.50 -3.99 -17.76
C PRO A 292 -13.67 -3.19 -19.07
N THR A 293 -14.86 -2.67 -19.35
CA THR A 293 -15.09 -1.84 -20.54
C THR A 293 -14.31 -0.53 -20.53
N VAL A 294 -14.12 0.08 -19.34
CA VAL A 294 -13.29 1.28 -19.19
C VAL A 294 -11.81 0.91 -19.26
N TYR A 295 -11.45 -0.24 -18.70
CA TYR A 295 -10.08 -0.75 -18.76
C TYR A 295 -9.61 -0.91 -20.21
N GLU A 296 -10.38 -1.58 -21.03
CA GLU A 296 -10.04 -1.84 -22.45
C GLU A 296 -10.05 -0.58 -23.32
N ALA A 297 -10.96 0.37 -23.04
CA ALA A 297 -11.15 1.53 -23.89
C ALA A 297 -10.35 2.77 -23.47
N ASN A 298 -9.97 2.87 -22.20
CA ASN A 298 -9.50 4.15 -21.64
C ASN A 298 -8.23 4.04 -20.80
N VAL A 299 -7.85 2.85 -20.27
CA VAL A 299 -6.65 2.76 -19.44
C VAL A 299 -5.42 2.77 -20.33
N SER A 300 -4.47 3.65 -20.01
CA SER A 300 -3.18 3.73 -20.73
C SER A 300 -2.50 2.36 -20.77
N HIS A 301 -1.97 2.02 -21.94
CA HIS A 301 -1.20 0.79 -22.14
C HIS A 301 0.25 0.91 -21.66
N MET A 302 0.66 2.09 -21.21
CA MET A 302 2.01 2.28 -20.68
C MET A 302 2.23 1.44 -19.42
N VAL A 303 3.43 0.89 -19.27
CA VAL A 303 3.86 0.24 -18.04
C VAL A 303 4.02 1.26 -16.91
N SER A 304 4.08 0.80 -15.67
CA SER A 304 4.38 1.70 -14.55
C SER A 304 5.87 2.11 -14.55
N PRO A 305 6.23 3.24 -13.90
CA PRO A 305 7.62 3.66 -13.74
C PRO A 305 8.55 2.58 -13.19
N MET A 306 8.05 1.73 -12.28
CA MET A 306 8.79 0.58 -11.74
C MET A 306 9.19 -0.39 -12.87
N VAL A 307 8.26 -0.73 -13.73
CA VAL A 307 8.50 -1.67 -14.83
C VAL A 307 9.37 -1.03 -15.90
N ALA A 308 9.14 0.26 -16.22
CA ALA A 308 9.93 0.98 -17.21
C ALA A 308 11.42 0.96 -16.88
N ILE A 309 11.81 1.37 -15.68
CA ILE A 309 13.22 1.35 -15.26
C ILE A 309 13.76 -0.09 -15.12
N THR A 310 12.92 -1.05 -14.73
CA THR A 310 13.34 -2.46 -14.68
C THR A 310 13.68 -2.98 -16.07
N ARG A 311 12.87 -2.70 -17.09
CA ARG A 311 13.15 -3.07 -18.47
C ARG A 311 14.44 -2.44 -18.99
N TYR A 312 14.66 -1.15 -18.69
CA TYR A 312 15.90 -0.45 -19.00
C TYR A 312 17.12 -1.16 -18.35
N LEU A 313 17.04 -1.47 -17.04
CA LEU A 313 18.13 -2.12 -16.33
C LEU A 313 18.39 -3.54 -16.85
N LYS A 314 17.36 -4.32 -17.11
CA LYS A 314 17.52 -5.69 -17.67
C LYS A 314 17.97 -5.70 -19.11
N HIS A 315 17.66 -4.67 -19.90
CA HIS A 315 18.22 -4.51 -21.24
C HIS A 315 19.73 -4.32 -21.17
N ASN A 316 20.20 -3.46 -20.27
CA ASN A 316 21.63 -3.16 -20.13
C ASN A 316 22.39 -4.19 -19.29
N HIS A 317 21.69 -4.88 -18.38
CA HIS A 317 22.26 -5.84 -17.42
C HIS A 317 21.34 -7.06 -17.27
N PRO A 318 21.30 -7.96 -18.29
CA PRO A 318 20.36 -9.09 -18.32
C PRO A 318 20.50 -10.07 -17.15
N GLU A 319 21.71 -10.16 -16.57
CA GLU A 319 22.03 -11.06 -15.46
C GLU A 319 21.57 -10.52 -14.09
N ALA A 320 21.29 -9.21 -13.99
CA ALA A 320 20.97 -8.59 -12.72
C ALA A 320 19.52 -8.84 -12.29
N LYS A 321 19.33 -9.06 -10.99
CA LYS A 321 18.01 -9.04 -10.37
C LYS A 321 17.66 -7.62 -9.95
N VAL A 322 16.41 -7.24 -10.17
CA VAL A 322 15.89 -5.90 -9.84
C VAL A 322 14.92 -5.98 -8.69
N VAL A 323 15.17 -5.18 -7.65
CA VAL A 323 14.35 -5.09 -6.44
C VAL A 323 13.70 -3.72 -6.36
N PHE A 324 12.37 -3.66 -6.40
CA PHE A 324 11.66 -2.41 -6.16
C PHE A 324 11.45 -2.17 -4.67
N ILE A 325 11.65 -0.93 -4.23
CA ILE A 325 11.47 -0.49 -2.84
C ILE A 325 10.45 0.65 -2.81
N GLY A 326 9.30 0.44 -2.16
CA GLY A 326 8.24 1.44 -2.17
C GLY A 326 7.20 1.31 -1.06
N PRO A 327 6.28 2.27 -0.91
CA PRO A 327 5.28 2.27 0.16
C PRO A 327 4.02 1.46 -0.18
N CYS A 328 4.04 0.66 -1.26
CA CYS A 328 2.83 0.18 -1.92
C CYS A 328 2.72 -1.35 -1.90
N VAL A 329 1.63 -1.86 -1.33
CA VAL A 329 1.32 -3.30 -1.31
C VAL A 329 0.94 -3.81 -2.71
N ALA A 330 0.20 -3.00 -3.50
CA ALA A 330 -0.21 -3.40 -4.85
C ALA A 330 0.99 -3.57 -5.82
N LYS A 331 2.13 -2.95 -5.53
CA LYS A 331 3.37 -3.16 -6.29
C LYS A 331 3.91 -4.58 -6.15
N LYS A 332 3.68 -5.26 -5.01
CA LYS A 332 4.01 -6.67 -4.85
C LYS A 332 3.23 -7.55 -5.85
N GLN A 333 1.94 -7.24 -6.07
CA GLN A 333 1.16 -7.95 -7.09
C GLN A 333 1.67 -7.65 -8.51
N GLU A 334 1.96 -6.39 -8.82
CA GLU A 334 2.50 -6.00 -10.12
C GLU A 334 3.85 -6.67 -10.40
N THR A 335 4.69 -6.85 -9.38
CA THR A 335 5.96 -7.60 -9.48
C THR A 335 5.75 -9.05 -9.92
N LEU A 336 4.69 -9.73 -9.44
CA LEU A 336 4.37 -11.10 -9.87
C LEU A 336 3.91 -11.21 -11.33
N ASP A 337 3.49 -10.10 -11.92
CA ASP A 337 2.94 -10.04 -13.28
C ASP A 337 3.93 -9.41 -14.28
N THR A 338 5.14 -9.03 -13.84
CA THR A 338 6.13 -8.31 -14.64
C THR A 338 7.55 -8.85 -14.46
N GLU A 339 8.53 -8.21 -15.10
CA GLU A 339 9.95 -8.62 -15.10
C GLU A 339 10.71 -8.20 -13.83
N VAL A 340 10.05 -7.53 -12.88
CA VAL A 340 10.65 -7.16 -11.58
C VAL A 340 10.82 -8.41 -10.73
N ASP A 341 11.98 -8.60 -10.11
CA ASP A 341 12.25 -9.85 -9.39
C ASP A 341 11.67 -9.84 -7.97
N TYR A 342 11.79 -8.72 -7.25
CA TYR A 342 11.31 -8.59 -5.88
C TYR A 342 10.76 -7.19 -5.60
N CYS A 343 9.90 -7.09 -4.58
CA CYS A 343 9.36 -5.84 -4.09
C CYS A 343 9.43 -5.78 -2.56
N LEU A 344 10.11 -4.76 -2.04
CA LEU A 344 10.21 -4.46 -0.61
C LEU A 344 9.39 -3.22 -0.26
N THR A 345 8.86 -3.20 0.95
CA THR A 345 8.25 -2.01 1.54
C THR A 345 9.29 -1.14 2.24
N PHE A 346 8.94 0.11 2.55
CA PHE A 346 9.82 0.97 3.38
C PHE A 346 9.98 0.42 4.79
N GLU A 347 8.97 -0.26 5.34
CA GLU A 347 9.06 -0.93 6.64
C GLU A 347 10.10 -2.06 6.61
N GLU A 348 10.10 -2.86 5.54
CA GLU A 348 11.08 -3.93 5.33
C GLU A 348 12.50 -3.36 5.16
N LEU A 349 12.67 -2.31 4.34
CA LEU A 349 13.96 -1.64 4.17
C LEU A 349 14.48 -1.06 5.49
N GLY A 350 13.62 -0.38 6.25
CA GLY A 350 13.98 0.17 7.56
C GLY A 350 14.42 -0.91 8.54
N ALA A 351 13.76 -2.07 8.54
CA ALA A 351 14.15 -3.22 9.34
C ALA A 351 15.52 -3.77 8.93
N MET A 352 15.82 -3.81 7.63
CA MET A 352 17.15 -4.20 7.12
C MET A 352 18.24 -3.20 7.54
N PHE A 353 17.97 -1.89 7.49
CA PHE A 353 18.91 -0.88 7.97
C PHE A 353 19.24 -1.07 9.44
N VAL A 354 18.21 -1.20 10.29
CA VAL A 354 18.38 -1.39 11.73
C VAL A 354 19.15 -2.70 12.03
N SER A 355 18.87 -3.79 11.34
CA SER A 355 19.53 -5.08 11.55
C SER A 355 21.00 -5.07 11.18
N LYS A 356 21.41 -4.20 10.24
CA LYS A 356 22.82 -3.99 9.81
C LYS A 356 23.48 -2.81 10.53
N ASN A 357 22.80 -2.16 11.50
CA ASN A 357 23.25 -0.97 12.21
C ASN A 357 23.58 0.20 11.25
N ILE A 358 22.82 0.35 10.17
CA ILE A 358 22.96 1.46 9.22
C ILE A 358 22.04 2.60 9.70
N SER A 359 22.64 3.76 9.99
CA SER A 359 21.94 5.02 10.28
C SER A 359 22.09 5.92 9.05
N ALA A 360 21.05 6.02 8.24
CA ALA A 360 21.11 6.67 6.93
C ALA A 360 21.55 8.13 7.01
N GLU A 361 21.17 8.87 8.06
CA GLU A 361 21.57 10.28 8.26
C GLU A 361 23.10 10.46 8.48
N ASN A 362 23.81 9.40 8.88
CA ASN A 362 25.25 9.43 9.17
C ASN A 362 26.11 8.89 8.02
N VAL A 363 25.49 8.46 6.93
CA VAL A 363 26.19 7.90 5.77
C VAL A 363 26.72 9.03 4.89
N THR A 364 27.96 8.90 4.40
CA THR A 364 28.54 9.82 3.42
C THR A 364 27.96 9.48 2.04
N PRO A 365 27.23 10.38 1.39
CA PRO A 365 26.59 10.08 0.11
C PRO A 365 27.59 10.08 -1.04
N ARG A 366 27.30 9.28 -2.06
CA ARG A 366 27.95 9.31 -3.37
C ARG A 366 27.05 10.10 -4.34
N GLU A 367 27.64 10.84 -5.27
CA GLU A 367 26.89 11.48 -6.36
C GLU A 367 26.26 10.41 -7.26
N SER A 368 25.06 10.67 -7.72
CA SER A 368 24.30 9.79 -8.61
C SER A 368 23.47 10.63 -9.57
N ASP A 369 23.26 10.10 -10.77
CA ASP A 369 22.30 10.69 -11.71
C ASP A 369 20.89 10.62 -11.11
N THR A 370 20.12 11.67 -11.37
CA THR A 370 18.82 11.88 -10.76
C THR A 370 17.73 12.04 -11.82
N ALA A 371 16.48 11.78 -11.44
CA ALA A 371 15.30 12.08 -12.23
C ALA A 371 14.95 13.58 -12.19
N SER A 372 13.99 13.99 -13.02
CA SER A 372 13.41 15.32 -12.99
C SER A 372 12.58 15.58 -11.72
N LEU A 373 12.34 16.86 -11.41
CA LEU A 373 11.41 17.25 -10.36
C LEU A 373 10.00 16.70 -10.62
N TYR A 374 9.56 16.73 -11.86
CA TYR A 374 8.21 16.27 -12.26
C TYR A 374 8.03 14.78 -12.01
N ALA A 375 9.02 13.97 -12.35
CA ALA A 375 9.01 12.53 -12.08
C ALA A 375 9.03 12.20 -10.58
N ARG A 376 9.79 12.90 -9.75
CA ARG A 376 9.76 12.73 -8.30
C ARG A 376 8.38 13.07 -7.71
N ASN A 377 7.67 14.02 -8.29
CA ASN A 377 6.32 14.39 -7.88
C ASN A 377 5.24 13.34 -8.24
N PHE A 378 5.54 12.27 -8.99
CA PHE A 378 4.62 11.13 -9.16
C PHE A 378 4.15 10.52 -7.83
N SER A 379 4.89 10.73 -6.76
CA SER A 379 4.50 10.26 -5.41
C SER A 379 3.39 11.09 -4.77
N ILE A 380 3.01 12.22 -5.33
CA ILE A 380 1.99 13.15 -4.82
C ILE A 380 0.81 13.16 -5.78
N GLY A 381 -0.43 13.19 -5.25
CA GLY A 381 -1.63 13.27 -6.08
C GLY A 381 -1.62 14.50 -7.00
N GLY A 382 -1.94 14.31 -8.26
CA GLY A 382 -1.85 15.32 -9.33
C GLY A 382 -0.44 15.49 -9.90
N GLY A 383 0.55 14.70 -9.49
CA GLY A 383 1.93 14.78 -9.96
C GLY A 383 2.14 14.13 -11.31
N VAL A 384 1.46 13.03 -11.59
CA VAL A 384 1.57 12.29 -12.86
C VAL A 384 1.05 13.13 -14.01
N SER A 385 -0.16 13.65 -13.89
CA SER A 385 -0.78 14.48 -14.92
C SER A 385 0.00 15.77 -15.21
N LYS A 386 0.62 16.36 -14.18
CA LYS A 386 1.52 17.51 -14.34
C LYS A 386 2.79 17.15 -15.11
N ALA A 387 3.35 15.97 -14.87
CA ALA A 387 4.54 15.52 -15.61
C ALA A 387 4.22 15.23 -17.07
N VAL A 388 3.06 14.62 -17.37
CA VAL A 388 2.61 14.40 -18.76
C VAL A 388 2.40 15.75 -19.47
N ALA A 389 1.80 16.73 -18.80
CA ALA A 389 1.63 18.10 -19.36
C ALA A 389 2.97 18.80 -19.57
N GLN A 390 3.93 18.63 -18.64
CA GLN A 390 5.28 19.18 -18.78
C GLN A 390 6.03 18.56 -19.97
N ALA A 391 5.95 17.24 -20.12
CA ALA A 391 6.55 16.53 -21.26
C ALA A 391 5.99 17.05 -22.61
N ALA A 392 4.70 17.36 -22.67
CA ALA A 392 4.10 17.99 -23.84
C ALA A 392 4.69 19.39 -24.12
N GLY A 393 4.84 20.21 -23.06
CA GLY A 393 5.45 21.54 -23.18
C GLY A 393 6.93 21.50 -23.62
N GLU A 394 7.73 20.57 -23.10
CA GLU A 394 9.14 20.38 -23.47
C GLU A 394 9.32 19.95 -24.96
N CYS A 395 8.32 19.26 -25.52
CA CYS A 395 8.30 18.89 -26.92
C CYS A 395 7.76 19.99 -27.84
N GLY A 396 7.22 21.09 -27.32
CA GLY A 396 6.59 22.13 -28.09
C GLY A 396 5.22 21.75 -28.67
N ASP A 397 4.54 20.78 -28.05
CA ASP A 397 3.18 20.39 -28.43
C ASP A 397 2.21 21.54 -28.12
N GLU A 398 1.44 21.99 -29.11
CA GLU A 398 0.44 23.07 -28.95
C GLU A 398 -0.83 22.59 -28.21
N GLU A 399 -1.04 21.30 -28.09
CA GLU A 399 -2.22 20.69 -27.49
C GLU A 399 -2.19 20.79 -25.97
N THR A 400 -3.07 21.58 -25.38
CA THR A 400 -3.24 21.66 -23.93
C THR A 400 -4.11 20.51 -23.44
N LEU A 401 -3.57 19.61 -22.62
CA LEU A 401 -4.29 18.49 -22.01
C LEU A 401 -4.99 18.94 -20.72
N VAL A 402 -6.30 18.70 -20.62
CA VAL A 402 -7.07 18.93 -19.40
C VAL A 402 -7.03 17.67 -18.57
N ALA A 403 -6.41 17.75 -17.38
CA ALA A 403 -6.28 16.62 -16.48
C ALA A 403 -7.18 16.79 -15.25
N GLN A 404 -7.73 15.67 -14.79
CA GLN A 404 -8.39 15.54 -13.49
C GLN A 404 -7.73 14.41 -12.73
N TYR A 405 -7.45 14.61 -11.45
CA TYR A 405 -6.98 13.51 -10.60
C TYR A 405 -8.04 13.03 -9.62
N ALA A 406 -8.05 11.73 -9.39
CA ALA A 406 -8.91 11.06 -8.41
C ALA A 406 -8.06 10.67 -7.20
N ASP A 407 -8.32 11.32 -6.06
CA ASP A 407 -7.53 11.23 -4.84
C ASP A 407 -8.13 10.21 -3.86
N GLY A 408 -7.60 9.02 -3.89
CA GLY A 408 -8.06 7.90 -3.08
C GLY A 408 -9.01 6.96 -3.82
N SER A 409 -9.09 5.73 -3.33
CA SER A 409 -9.78 4.62 -4.01
C SER A 409 -11.27 4.87 -4.24
N LEU A 410 -11.96 5.60 -3.35
CA LEU A 410 -13.38 5.94 -3.53
C LEU A 410 -13.58 6.96 -4.65
N GLU A 411 -12.71 7.96 -4.75
CA GLU A 411 -12.76 8.93 -5.84
C GLU A 411 -12.37 8.28 -7.18
N CYS A 412 -11.40 7.37 -7.18
CA CYS A 412 -11.08 6.54 -8.34
C CYS A 412 -12.31 5.76 -8.84
N LYS A 413 -13.02 5.08 -7.93
CA LYS A 413 -14.25 4.33 -8.25
C LYS A 413 -15.33 5.25 -8.87
N LYS A 414 -15.53 6.46 -8.31
CA LYS A 414 -16.47 7.45 -8.85
C LYS A 414 -16.07 7.92 -10.25
N ALA A 415 -14.78 8.24 -10.44
CA ALA A 415 -14.28 8.71 -11.73
C ALA A 415 -14.43 7.63 -12.82
N LEU A 416 -14.10 6.37 -12.51
CA LEU A 416 -14.30 5.24 -13.42
C LEU A 416 -15.79 5.01 -13.76
N LEU A 417 -16.70 5.21 -12.79
CA LEU A 417 -18.14 5.20 -13.03
C LEU A 417 -18.57 6.32 -14.00
N MET A 418 -18.03 7.54 -13.84
CA MET A 418 -18.31 8.66 -14.73
C MET A 418 -17.79 8.38 -16.15
N MET A 419 -16.62 7.78 -16.29
CA MET A 419 -16.10 7.33 -17.59
C MET A 419 -17.02 6.30 -18.24
N LYS A 420 -17.43 5.28 -17.47
CA LYS A 420 -18.32 4.21 -17.94
C LYS A 420 -19.65 4.74 -18.52
N VAL A 421 -20.16 5.85 -17.98
CA VAL A 421 -21.41 6.48 -18.45
C VAL A 421 -21.16 7.70 -19.34
N ASN A 422 -19.94 7.89 -19.86
CA ASN A 422 -19.53 8.99 -20.74
C ASN A 422 -19.83 10.40 -20.16
N ARG A 423 -19.66 10.57 -18.85
CA ARG A 423 -19.83 11.85 -18.13
C ARG A 423 -18.54 12.43 -17.57
N PHE A 424 -17.42 11.86 -17.93
CA PHE A 424 -16.11 12.38 -17.54
C PHE A 424 -15.68 13.48 -18.52
N ASN A 425 -15.28 14.67 -18.01
CA ASN A 425 -15.11 15.86 -18.83
C ASN A 425 -13.64 16.23 -19.11
N ALA A 426 -12.66 15.66 -18.40
CA ALA A 426 -11.24 15.90 -18.67
C ALA A 426 -10.71 14.97 -19.77
N ASP A 427 -9.52 15.29 -20.33
CA ASP A 427 -8.84 14.46 -21.33
C ASP A 427 -8.12 13.29 -20.67
N ILE A 428 -7.49 13.55 -19.51
CA ILE A 428 -6.72 12.55 -18.73
C ILE A 428 -7.31 12.44 -17.33
N LEU A 429 -7.50 11.19 -16.88
CA LEU A 429 -7.77 10.84 -15.48
C LEU A 429 -6.51 10.30 -14.83
N GLU A 430 -5.95 11.01 -13.86
CA GLU A 430 -4.96 10.45 -12.95
C GLU A 430 -5.65 9.72 -11.80
N GLY A 431 -5.43 8.42 -11.65
CA GLY A 431 -6.01 7.61 -10.59
C GLY A 431 -4.97 7.19 -9.54
N MET A 432 -5.13 7.65 -8.28
CA MET A 432 -4.29 7.25 -7.14
C MET A 432 -5.14 6.63 -6.05
N ALA A 433 -4.94 5.33 -5.76
CA ALA A 433 -5.73 4.62 -4.76
C ALA A 433 -5.47 5.11 -3.31
N CYS A 434 -4.29 5.64 -3.03
CA CYS A 434 -3.94 6.22 -1.73
C CYS A 434 -4.28 7.71 -1.71
N THR A 435 -5.08 8.16 -0.72
CA THR A 435 -5.42 9.59 -0.57
C THR A 435 -4.16 10.42 -0.29
N GLY A 436 -3.87 11.39 -1.14
CA GLY A 436 -2.67 12.22 -1.10
C GLY A 436 -1.48 11.69 -1.88
N GLY A 437 -1.63 10.57 -2.61
CA GLY A 437 -0.60 9.92 -3.43
C GLY A 437 0.20 8.84 -2.69
N CYS A 438 1.25 8.32 -3.34
CA CYS A 438 2.08 7.23 -2.82
C CYS A 438 2.79 7.58 -1.50
N ILE A 439 3.05 8.86 -1.25
CA ILE A 439 3.64 9.35 0.02
C ILE A 439 2.73 9.11 1.23
N CYS A 440 1.48 8.73 1.01
CA CYS A 440 0.50 8.31 2.01
C CYS A 440 0.20 6.79 1.91
N GLY A 441 1.07 6.03 1.28
CA GLY A 441 0.90 4.59 1.08
C GLY A 441 0.85 3.78 2.38
N PRO A 442 0.31 2.54 2.34
CA PRO A 442 0.08 1.75 3.55
C PRO A 442 1.35 1.31 4.29
N ALA A 443 2.50 1.31 3.62
CA ALA A 443 3.79 0.88 4.18
C ALA A 443 4.83 2.02 4.26
N THR A 444 4.38 3.27 4.44
CA THR A 444 5.23 4.43 4.78
C THR A 444 5.64 4.37 6.25
N ILE A 445 6.81 4.91 6.59
CA ILE A 445 7.32 4.98 7.96
C ILE A 445 6.93 6.32 8.60
N GLU A 446 7.20 7.42 7.91
CA GLU A 446 6.94 8.76 8.42
C GLU A 446 5.54 9.27 8.02
N SER A 447 5.01 10.18 8.78
CA SER A 447 3.74 10.85 8.48
C SER A 447 3.83 11.67 7.19
N ALA A 448 2.77 11.66 6.38
CA ALA A 448 2.75 12.34 5.10
C ALA A 448 3.05 13.85 5.16
N PRO A 449 2.57 14.63 6.15
CA PRO A 449 2.92 16.05 6.25
C PRO A 449 4.42 16.30 6.42
N LYS A 450 5.10 15.52 7.26
CA LYS A 450 6.55 15.63 7.47
C LYS A 450 7.33 15.18 6.24
N ALA A 451 6.97 14.03 5.66
CA ALA A 451 7.62 13.52 4.45
C ALA A 451 7.48 14.51 3.29
N LYS A 452 6.29 15.09 3.06
CA LYS A 452 6.07 16.13 2.03
C LYS A 452 6.91 17.36 2.26
N ALA A 453 7.05 17.84 3.49
CA ALA A 453 7.86 19.01 3.81
C ALA A 453 9.35 18.78 3.55
N ARG A 454 9.87 17.59 3.90
CA ARG A 454 11.26 17.20 3.63
C ARG A 454 11.51 17.06 2.13
N MET A 455 10.63 16.34 1.43
CA MET A 455 10.69 16.18 -0.02
C MET A 455 10.70 17.53 -0.76
N ALA A 456 9.82 18.46 -0.38
CA ALA A 456 9.78 19.80 -0.98
C ALA A 456 11.10 20.56 -0.77
N LYS A 457 11.72 20.44 0.40
CA LYS A 457 13.00 21.07 0.71
C LYS A 457 14.14 20.49 -0.13
N GLU A 458 14.22 19.17 -0.29
CA GLU A 458 15.26 18.52 -1.08
C GLU A 458 15.11 18.80 -2.57
N ASN A 459 13.89 18.79 -3.07
CA ASN A 459 13.60 18.95 -4.50
C ASN A 459 13.90 20.35 -5.04
N VAL A 460 14.18 21.34 -4.17
CA VAL A 460 14.67 22.67 -4.61
C VAL A 460 15.98 22.56 -5.39
N ALA A 461 16.84 21.60 -5.05
CA ALA A 461 18.14 21.41 -5.69
C ALA A 461 18.05 20.94 -7.16
N ILE A 462 16.94 20.32 -7.55
CA ILE A 462 16.73 19.76 -8.92
C ILE A 462 15.61 20.46 -9.69
N LYS A 463 15.19 21.65 -9.26
CA LYS A 463 14.06 22.39 -9.86
C LYS A 463 14.20 22.66 -11.35
N ASP A 464 15.45 22.77 -11.83
CA ASP A 464 15.78 23.12 -13.23
C ASP A 464 16.05 21.89 -14.11
N LYS A 465 15.97 20.65 -13.52
CA LYS A 465 16.17 19.42 -14.28
C LYS A 465 14.89 19.06 -15.04
N THR A 466 15.00 18.95 -16.37
CA THR A 466 13.88 18.64 -17.28
C THR A 466 13.71 17.14 -17.48
N ILE A 467 12.53 16.72 -17.96
CA ILE A 467 12.26 15.33 -18.39
C ILE A 467 13.22 14.96 -19.53
N ALA A 468 13.33 15.81 -20.55
CA ALA A 468 14.23 15.61 -21.68
C ALA A 468 15.68 15.36 -21.24
N SER A 469 16.21 16.17 -20.30
CA SER A 469 17.58 15.99 -19.81
C SER A 469 17.82 14.67 -19.08
N THR A 470 16.79 14.09 -18.44
CA THR A 470 16.88 12.75 -17.87
C THR A 470 16.99 11.69 -18.97
N LEU A 471 16.20 11.85 -20.06
CA LEU A 471 16.19 10.90 -21.18
C LEU A 471 17.43 10.98 -22.06
N GLU A 472 18.15 12.12 -22.07
CA GLU A 472 19.48 12.19 -22.67
C GLU A 472 20.52 11.34 -21.93
N THR A 473 20.36 11.19 -20.60
CA THR A 473 21.26 10.35 -19.77
C THR A 473 20.83 8.88 -19.79
N PHE A 474 19.53 8.63 -19.78
CA PHE A 474 18.92 7.30 -19.76
C PHE A 474 18.09 7.12 -21.03
N ASP A 475 18.65 6.48 -22.03
CA ASP A 475 17.99 6.27 -23.33
C ASP A 475 17.00 5.09 -23.26
N PHE A 476 15.73 5.38 -23.44
CA PHE A 476 14.63 4.40 -23.49
C PHE A 476 14.14 4.11 -24.92
N SER A 477 14.83 4.58 -25.96
CA SER A 477 14.37 4.45 -27.34
C SER A 477 14.17 3.00 -27.81
N ASP A 478 15.00 2.08 -27.32
CA ASP A 478 14.97 0.65 -27.63
C ASP A 478 14.18 -0.18 -26.60
N ILE A 479 13.51 0.47 -25.63
CA ILE A 479 12.78 -0.20 -24.57
C ILE A 479 11.28 -0.17 -24.85
N ASP A 480 10.65 -1.33 -24.92
CA ASP A 480 9.19 -1.41 -25.00
C ASP A 480 8.56 -0.99 -23.67
N LEU A 481 7.83 0.11 -23.67
CA LEU A 481 7.14 0.67 -22.50
C LEU A 481 5.63 0.34 -22.48
N HIS A 482 5.15 -0.55 -23.34
CA HIS A 482 3.76 -1.01 -23.37
C HIS A 482 3.59 -2.32 -22.58
N ARG A 483 2.33 -2.54 -22.13
CA ARG A 483 1.92 -3.77 -21.41
C ARG A 483 1.62 -4.91 -22.33
#